data_f049b3be06f53224d4245f8b6abbda9b
#
_entry.id   f049b3be06f53224d4245f8b6abbda9b
#
_cell.length_a   1.000
_cell.length_b   1.000
_cell.length_c   1.000
_cell.angle_alpha   90.00
_cell.angle_beta   90.00
_cell.angle_gamma   90.00
#
_symmetry.space_group_name_H-M   'P 1'
#
loop_
_entity.id
_entity.type
_entity.pdbx_description
1 polymer ?
#
loop_
_entity_poly.entity_id
_entity_poly.type
_entity_poly.pdbx_seq_one_letter_code
_entity_poly.pdbx_strand_id
1 'polypeptide(L)'
;MMDTITNCTADVTIERENGGHAIGGLCGYAGTHSNPDICLETEGFSTKNYPSVIDNCNVTVNIKANGATHVGGLVGTGLYYYGEETVFKITNCSVKGSIDGAVTPGTVAGRAEGSTIESCTADVTIDENAGTEQVGTTTQMYESADQ
;
A
#
# COMPACT_ATOMS: atom_id res chain seq x y z
N MET A 1 5.71 6.52 11.86
CA MET A 1 4.73 5.75 12.66
C MET A 1 4.92 4.30 12.29
N MET A 2 5.04 3.45 13.25
CA MET A 2 5.28 2.02 13.03
C MET A 2 4.00 1.30 13.40
N ASP A 3 3.32 0.79 12.39
CA ASP A 3 2.01 0.20 12.57
C ASP A 3 2.05 -1.28 12.22
N THR A 4 1.32 -2.07 12.98
CA THR A 4 1.18 -3.49 12.73
C THR A 4 -0.29 -3.84 12.61
N ILE A 5 -0.65 -4.44 11.48
CA ILE A 5 -1.99 -4.96 11.22
C ILE A 5 -1.85 -6.47 11.02
N THR A 6 -2.42 -7.24 11.90
CA THR A 6 -2.30 -8.71 11.85
C THR A 6 -3.64 -9.39 12.08
N ASN A 7 -3.81 -10.53 11.45
CA ASN A 7 -4.95 -11.42 11.65
C ASN A 7 -6.30 -10.73 11.41
N CYS A 8 -6.36 -9.79 10.46
CA CYS A 8 -7.57 -9.05 10.14
C CYS A 8 -8.27 -9.65 8.94
N THR A 9 -9.59 -9.55 8.95
CA THR A 9 -10.45 -9.87 7.81
C THR A 9 -11.30 -8.65 7.50
N ALA A 10 -11.38 -8.29 6.24
CA ALA A 10 -12.19 -7.15 5.80
C ALA A 10 -12.94 -7.50 4.51
N ASP A 11 -14.14 -6.95 4.39
CA ASP A 11 -14.95 -7.00 3.18
C ASP A 11 -15.43 -5.58 2.93
N VAL A 12 -14.87 -4.92 1.92
CA VAL A 12 -15.05 -3.50 1.70
C VAL A 12 -15.51 -3.17 0.29
N THR A 13 -16.41 -2.21 0.20
CA THR A 13 -16.81 -1.58 -1.05
C THR A 13 -16.43 -0.11 -1.00
N ILE A 14 -15.67 0.34 -1.98
CA ILE A 14 -15.21 1.72 -2.08
C ILE A 14 -15.62 2.26 -3.42
N GLU A 15 -16.35 3.36 -3.42
CA GLU A 15 -16.74 4.07 -4.63
C GLU A 15 -16.23 5.50 -4.59
N ARG A 16 -15.55 5.88 -5.68
CA ARG A 16 -15.05 7.23 -5.88
C ARG A 16 -15.29 7.66 -7.32
N GLU A 17 -16.10 8.68 -7.50
CA GLU A 17 -16.51 9.09 -8.85
C GLU A 17 -15.39 9.77 -9.64
N ASN A 18 -14.57 10.58 -8.98
CA ASN A 18 -13.54 11.36 -9.66
C ASN A 18 -12.26 11.41 -8.87
N GLY A 19 -11.20 10.89 -9.46
CA GLY A 19 -9.87 10.96 -8.91
C GLY A 19 -9.73 10.31 -7.55
N GLY A 20 -8.73 10.71 -6.84
CA GLY A 20 -8.38 10.18 -5.53
C GLY A 20 -6.95 9.67 -5.49
N HIS A 21 -6.51 9.37 -4.31
CA HIS A 21 -5.14 8.95 -4.09
C HIS A 21 -5.04 8.04 -2.88
N ALA A 22 -4.22 7.01 -2.98
CA ALA A 22 -3.96 6.07 -1.90
C ALA A 22 -5.21 5.36 -1.37
N ILE A 23 -5.79 4.50 -2.18
CA ILE A 23 -6.97 3.70 -1.84
C ILE A 23 -6.55 2.24 -1.65
N GLY A 24 -6.89 1.67 -0.52
CA GLY A 24 -6.63 0.26 -0.22
C GLY A 24 -7.70 -0.36 0.65
N GLY A 25 -7.85 -1.66 0.56
CA GLY A 25 -8.88 -2.39 1.32
C GLY A 25 -8.65 -2.42 2.83
N LEU A 26 -7.41 -2.36 3.29
CA LEU A 26 -7.06 -2.26 4.70
C LEU A 26 -6.63 -0.85 5.08
N CYS A 27 -5.77 -0.26 4.28
CA CYS A 27 -5.33 1.10 4.54
C CYS A 27 -4.99 1.83 3.24
N GLY A 28 -5.32 3.10 3.20
CA GLY A 28 -4.93 3.94 2.08
C GLY A 28 -3.44 4.22 2.06
N TYR A 29 -2.87 4.43 3.21
CA TYR A 29 -1.46 4.77 3.36
C TYR A 29 -0.82 3.95 4.46
N ALA A 30 0.22 3.22 4.12
CA ALA A 30 1.02 2.47 5.07
C ALA A 30 2.50 2.79 4.86
N GLY A 31 3.23 2.93 5.93
CA GLY A 31 4.64 3.21 5.85
C GLY A 31 5.17 3.94 7.05
N THR A 32 6.46 4.10 7.04
CA THR A 32 7.14 4.84 8.10
C THR A 32 7.33 6.27 7.64
N HIS A 33 6.71 7.18 8.31
CA HIS A 33 7.03 8.59 8.17
C HIS A 33 8.09 8.91 9.21
N SER A 34 9.33 8.86 8.82
CA SER A 34 10.38 9.43 9.64
C SER A 34 10.41 10.94 9.35
N ASN A 35 9.90 11.72 10.26
CA ASN A 35 10.26 13.13 10.27
C ASN A 35 11.69 13.22 10.78
N PRO A 36 12.66 13.63 9.96
CA PRO A 36 14.04 13.73 10.40
C PRO A 36 14.21 14.62 11.62
N ASP A 37 13.37 15.63 11.77
CA ASP A 37 13.44 16.55 12.90
C ASP A 37 13.01 15.87 14.23
N ILE A 38 12.16 14.87 14.16
CA ILE A 38 11.72 14.10 15.33
C ILE A 38 12.62 12.90 15.58
N CYS A 39 13.04 12.24 14.51
CA CYS A 39 13.81 11.01 14.63
C CYS A 39 15.29 11.24 14.96
N LEU A 40 15.85 12.38 14.61
CA LEU A 40 17.24 12.71 14.91
C LEU A 40 17.50 12.97 16.40
N GLU A 41 16.48 13.27 17.16
CA GLU A 41 16.62 13.47 18.61
C GLU A 41 16.66 12.15 19.40
N THR A 42 16.35 11.05 18.75
CA THR A 42 16.35 9.73 19.38
C THR A 42 17.56 8.92 18.92
N GLU A 43 18.59 8.91 19.74
CA GLU A 43 19.80 8.17 19.45
C GLU A 43 19.51 6.67 19.26
N GLY A 44 19.97 6.12 18.15
CA GLY A 44 19.77 4.70 17.83
C GLY A 44 18.44 4.35 17.18
N PHE A 45 17.59 5.33 16.86
CA PHE A 45 16.36 5.07 16.13
C PHE A 45 16.66 4.76 14.66
N SER A 46 16.18 3.63 14.21
CA SER A 46 16.26 3.24 12.80
C SER A 46 14.96 2.59 12.38
N THR A 47 14.40 3.05 11.28
CA THR A 47 13.19 2.46 10.70
C THR A 47 13.39 1.02 10.25
N LYS A 48 14.62 0.61 9.98
CA LYS A 48 14.98 -0.78 9.66
C LYS A 48 14.68 -1.76 10.78
N ASN A 49 14.79 -1.31 12.01
CA ASN A 49 14.57 -2.16 13.18
C ASN A 49 13.08 -2.25 13.57
N TYR A 50 12.24 -1.39 12.97
CA TYR A 50 10.84 -1.28 13.34
C TYR A 50 9.98 -1.15 12.08
N PRO A 51 9.84 -2.21 11.29
CA PRO A 51 9.04 -2.17 10.07
C PRO A 51 7.55 -2.04 10.39
N SER A 52 6.84 -1.33 9.54
CA SER A 52 5.38 -1.48 9.49
C SER A 52 5.06 -2.82 8.85
N VAL A 53 4.13 -3.55 9.43
CA VAL A 53 3.83 -4.93 9.01
C VAL A 53 2.34 -5.12 8.83
N ILE A 54 1.96 -5.70 7.69
CA ILE A 54 0.65 -6.28 7.46
C ILE A 54 0.84 -7.79 7.27
N ASP A 55 0.33 -8.58 8.18
CA ASP A 55 0.53 -10.02 8.18
C ASP A 55 -0.76 -10.79 8.43
N ASN A 56 -0.91 -11.88 7.69
CA ASN A 56 -2.03 -12.80 7.86
C ASN A 56 -3.41 -12.12 7.80
N CYS A 57 -3.60 -11.25 6.84
CA CYS A 57 -4.87 -10.57 6.60
C CYS A 57 -5.56 -11.09 5.35
N ASN A 58 -6.88 -11.20 5.41
CA ASN A 58 -7.71 -11.67 4.31
C ASN A 58 -8.73 -10.59 3.95
N VAL A 59 -8.67 -10.10 2.72
CA VAL A 59 -9.47 -8.96 2.30
C VAL A 59 -10.25 -9.28 1.04
N THR A 60 -11.51 -8.92 1.04
CA THR A 60 -12.36 -8.89 -0.15
C THR A 60 -12.65 -7.43 -0.49
N VAL A 61 -12.39 -7.04 -1.72
CA VAL A 61 -12.56 -5.66 -2.17
C VAL A 61 -13.48 -5.56 -3.37
N ASN A 62 -14.27 -4.51 -3.39
CA ASN A 62 -14.97 -4.04 -4.59
C ASN A 62 -14.68 -2.54 -4.67
N ILE A 63 -13.67 -2.18 -5.45
CA ILE A 63 -13.19 -0.81 -5.56
C ILE A 63 -13.55 -0.28 -6.94
N LYS A 64 -14.32 0.80 -6.97
CA LYS A 64 -14.60 1.59 -8.15
C LYS A 64 -14.07 2.99 -7.93
N ALA A 65 -12.94 3.30 -8.54
CA ALA A 65 -12.21 4.53 -8.27
C ALA A 65 -11.70 5.16 -9.56
N ASN A 66 -12.62 5.77 -10.30
CA ASN A 66 -12.34 6.31 -11.62
C ASN A 66 -11.28 7.42 -11.59
N GLY A 67 -10.16 7.18 -12.26
CA GLY A 67 -9.03 8.11 -12.32
C GLY A 67 -8.20 8.21 -11.03
N ALA A 68 -8.46 7.36 -10.04
CA ALA A 68 -7.67 7.35 -8.81
C ALA A 68 -6.28 6.75 -9.05
N THR A 69 -5.30 7.28 -8.36
CA THR A 69 -3.92 6.81 -8.38
C THR A 69 -3.56 6.06 -7.11
N HIS A 70 -2.62 5.14 -7.19
CA HIS A 70 -2.16 4.33 -6.06
C HIS A 70 -3.30 3.56 -5.39
N VAL A 71 -3.95 2.72 -6.18
CA VAL A 71 -5.03 1.86 -5.71
C VAL A 71 -4.52 0.42 -5.62
N GLY A 72 -4.68 -0.18 -4.48
CA GLY A 72 -4.32 -1.58 -4.24
C GLY A 72 -5.37 -2.32 -3.44
N GLY A 73 -5.39 -3.63 -3.57
CA GLY A 73 -6.35 -4.46 -2.85
C GLY A 73 -6.18 -4.42 -1.32
N LEU A 74 -4.97 -4.35 -0.85
CA LEU A 74 -4.66 -4.22 0.58
C LEU A 74 -4.27 -2.80 0.95
N VAL A 75 -3.32 -2.23 0.22
CA VAL A 75 -2.71 -0.95 0.53
C VAL A 75 -2.72 -0.06 -0.70
N GLY A 76 -3.14 1.19 -0.54
CA GLY A 76 -3.04 2.16 -1.62
C GLY A 76 -1.60 2.55 -1.88
N THR A 77 -0.93 3.03 -0.87
CA THR A 77 0.46 3.47 -0.96
C THR A 77 1.26 2.96 0.22
N GLY A 78 2.28 2.17 -0.05
CA GLY A 78 3.33 1.85 0.90
C GLY A 78 4.51 2.78 0.64
N LEU A 79 4.81 3.67 1.55
CA LEU A 79 5.84 4.66 1.37
C LEU A 79 6.96 4.55 2.38
N TYR A 80 8.08 4.82 1.84
CA TYR A 80 9.26 5.19 2.54
C TYR A 80 9.60 6.66 2.26
N TYR A 81 9.96 7.37 3.29
CA TYR A 81 10.30 8.78 3.21
C TYR A 81 11.73 9.00 3.71
N TYR A 82 12.54 9.70 2.93
CA TYR A 82 13.93 10.06 3.24
C TYR A 82 15.00 8.95 3.25
N GLY A 83 15.32 8.41 2.07
CA GLY A 83 16.65 7.87 1.77
C GLY A 83 17.11 6.62 2.53
N GLU A 84 16.38 6.12 3.49
CA GLU A 84 16.74 4.90 4.19
C GLU A 84 15.80 3.75 3.82
N GLU A 85 16.36 2.57 3.62
CA GLU A 85 15.58 1.37 3.32
C GLU A 85 14.50 1.16 4.37
N THR A 86 13.31 1.55 4.07
CA THR A 86 12.20 1.23 4.92
C THR A 86 11.82 -0.18 4.74
N VAL A 87 11.48 -0.72 5.82
CA VAL A 87 10.94 -2.03 5.82
C VAL A 87 9.45 -1.94 6.11
N PHE A 88 8.71 -1.81 5.03
CA PHE A 88 7.29 -2.09 5.04
C PHE A 88 7.10 -3.50 4.51
N LYS A 89 6.42 -4.35 5.27
CA LYS A 89 6.24 -5.75 4.92
C LYS A 89 4.77 -6.10 4.82
N ILE A 90 4.40 -6.74 3.71
CA ILE A 90 3.10 -7.39 3.55
C ILE A 90 3.38 -8.88 3.39
N THR A 91 2.94 -9.68 4.34
CA THR A 91 3.24 -11.11 4.36
C THR A 91 1.99 -11.94 4.65
N ASN A 92 1.91 -13.11 4.04
CA ASN A 92 0.86 -14.10 4.29
C ASN A 92 -0.57 -13.56 4.15
N CYS A 93 -0.78 -12.61 3.28
CA CYS A 93 -2.09 -12.00 3.05
C CYS A 93 -2.77 -12.57 1.81
N SER A 94 -4.08 -12.50 1.80
CA SER A 94 -4.88 -12.81 0.62
C SER A 94 -5.83 -11.66 0.29
N VAL A 95 -6.00 -11.39 -0.98
CA VAL A 95 -6.95 -10.40 -1.46
C VAL A 95 -7.74 -10.97 -2.62
N LYS A 96 -9.03 -10.70 -2.67
CA LYS A 96 -9.91 -11.07 -3.77
C LYS A 96 -10.93 -9.97 -4.04
N GLY A 97 -11.47 -9.97 -5.24
CA GLY A 97 -12.51 -9.04 -5.65
C GLY A 97 -12.18 -8.29 -6.93
N SER A 98 -12.43 -6.99 -6.95
CA SER A 98 -12.29 -6.18 -8.16
C SER A 98 -11.78 -4.78 -7.87
N ILE A 99 -11.03 -4.23 -8.83
CA ILE A 99 -10.60 -2.83 -8.86
C ILE A 99 -10.89 -2.31 -10.26
N ASP A 100 -11.73 -1.29 -10.36
CA ASP A 100 -12.13 -0.71 -11.63
C ASP A 100 -11.85 0.79 -11.69
N GLY A 101 -11.39 1.25 -12.84
CA GLY A 101 -11.20 2.66 -13.18
C GLY A 101 -9.91 3.30 -12.65
N ALA A 102 -9.15 2.62 -11.86
CA ALA A 102 -7.92 3.17 -11.29
C ALA A 102 -6.78 3.29 -12.32
N VAL A 103 -5.91 4.23 -12.10
CA VAL A 103 -4.67 4.40 -12.87
C VAL A 103 -3.58 3.58 -12.22
N THR A 104 -2.97 2.69 -12.98
CA THR A 104 -1.91 1.78 -12.50
C THR A 104 -2.20 1.09 -11.16
N PRO A 105 -3.31 0.36 -11.04
CA PRO A 105 -3.62 -0.36 -9.80
C PRO A 105 -2.74 -1.58 -9.63
N GLY A 106 -2.51 -1.96 -8.38
CA GLY A 106 -1.91 -3.24 -8.02
C GLY A 106 -2.91 -4.14 -7.31
N THR A 107 -2.79 -5.44 -7.46
CA THR A 107 -3.69 -6.37 -6.78
C THR A 107 -3.50 -6.35 -5.26
N VAL A 108 -2.30 -6.09 -4.80
CA VAL A 108 -1.95 -5.99 -3.38
C VAL A 108 -1.73 -4.54 -2.96
N ALA A 109 -0.88 -3.83 -3.66
CA ALA A 109 -0.54 -2.44 -3.35
C ALA A 109 -0.55 -1.58 -4.61
N GLY A 110 -1.10 -0.40 -4.53
CA GLY A 110 -1.05 0.54 -5.64
C GLY A 110 0.35 1.07 -5.87
N ARG A 111 1.03 1.37 -4.81
CA ARG A 111 2.45 1.74 -4.80
C ARG A 111 3.15 1.08 -3.64
N ALA A 112 4.31 0.51 -3.89
CA ALA A 112 5.15 -0.07 -2.84
C ALA A 112 6.62 0.17 -3.19
N GLU A 113 7.22 1.12 -2.54
CA GLU A 113 8.64 1.43 -2.69
C GLU A 113 9.38 1.02 -1.42
N GLY A 114 10.49 0.33 -1.58
CA GLY A 114 11.24 -0.21 -0.44
C GLY A 114 10.47 -1.23 0.40
N SER A 115 9.44 -1.82 -0.16
CA SER A 115 8.54 -2.74 0.54
C SER A 115 8.79 -4.18 0.14
N THR A 116 8.51 -5.09 1.05
CA THR A 116 8.55 -6.52 0.80
C THR A 116 7.14 -7.10 0.78
N ILE A 117 6.80 -7.80 -0.30
CA ILE A 117 5.54 -8.53 -0.41
C ILE A 117 5.90 -10.01 -0.58
N GLU A 118 5.56 -10.82 0.39
CA GLU A 118 5.91 -12.24 0.40
C GLU A 118 4.72 -13.11 0.80
N SER A 119 4.60 -14.26 0.15
CA SER A 119 3.57 -15.27 0.46
C SER A 119 2.15 -14.70 0.42
N CYS A 120 1.90 -13.75 -0.45
CA CYS A 120 0.59 -13.17 -0.67
C CYS A 120 -0.07 -13.78 -1.90
N THR A 121 -1.37 -13.99 -1.82
CA THR A 121 -2.19 -14.45 -2.94
C THR A 121 -3.20 -13.37 -3.31
N ALA A 122 -3.45 -13.24 -4.59
CA ALA A 122 -4.42 -12.28 -5.10
C ALA A 122 -5.27 -12.89 -6.20
N ASP A 123 -6.57 -12.81 -6.03
CA ASP A 123 -7.58 -13.16 -7.04
C ASP A 123 -8.45 -11.92 -7.28
N VAL A 124 -7.86 -10.96 -7.95
CA VAL A 124 -8.45 -9.63 -8.18
C VAL A 124 -8.58 -9.39 -9.66
N THR A 125 -9.78 -9.00 -10.10
CA THR A 125 -9.98 -8.49 -11.45
C THR A 125 -9.72 -6.98 -11.48
N ILE A 126 -9.00 -6.55 -12.50
CA ILE A 126 -8.71 -5.14 -12.75
C ILE A 126 -9.31 -4.78 -14.11
N ASP A 127 -10.27 -3.88 -14.11
CA ASP A 127 -11.01 -3.49 -15.32
C ASP A 127 -11.53 -4.71 -16.10
N GLU A 128 -12.20 -5.62 -15.41
CA GLU A 128 -12.79 -6.87 -15.93
C GLU A 128 -11.77 -7.94 -16.40
N ASN A 129 -10.48 -7.70 -16.23
CA ASN A 129 -9.43 -8.67 -16.57
C ASN A 129 -8.73 -9.18 -15.31
N ALA A 130 -8.15 -10.37 -15.41
CA ALA A 130 -7.36 -10.89 -14.31
C ALA A 130 -6.18 -9.96 -14.00
N GLY A 131 -6.08 -9.53 -12.75
CA GLY A 131 -4.95 -8.72 -12.29
C GLY A 131 -3.70 -9.57 -12.15
N THR A 132 -2.61 -9.13 -12.75
CA THR A 132 -1.34 -9.86 -12.76
C THR A 132 -0.25 -9.18 -11.93
N GLU A 133 -0.32 -7.86 -11.78
CA GLU A 133 0.67 -7.09 -11.07
C GLU A 133 0.30 -6.90 -9.60
N GLN A 134 1.13 -7.39 -8.69
CA GLN A 134 0.93 -7.19 -7.25
C GLN A 134 1.08 -5.72 -6.85
N VAL A 135 1.98 -5.01 -7.52
CA VAL A 135 2.26 -3.60 -7.27
C VAL A 135 2.00 -2.80 -8.53
N GLY A 136 1.22 -1.75 -8.43
CA GLY A 136 0.88 -0.90 -9.56
C GLY A 136 2.07 -0.04 -10.02
N THR A 137 2.79 0.53 -9.09
CA THR A 137 3.99 1.31 -9.40
C THR A 137 4.99 1.32 -8.25
N THR A 138 6.26 1.40 -8.59
CA THR A 138 7.36 1.65 -7.66
C THR A 138 7.93 3.05 -7.80
N THR A 139 7.37 3.85 -8.71
CA THR A 139 7.86 5.19 -9.01
C THR A 139 7.39 6.18 -7.95
N GLN A 140 8.27 7.05 -7.50
CA GLN A 140 7.91 8.15 -6.61
C GLN A 140 6.99 9.14 -7.33
N MET A 141 5.91 9.52 -6.66
CA MET A 141 5.01 10.56 -7.18
C MET A 141 5.54 11.97 -7.01
N TYR A 142 6.43 12.16 -6.08
CA TYR A 142 6.97 13.47 -5.77
C TYR A 142 8.47 13.48 -6.03
N GLU A 143 8.84 13.71 -7.26
CA GLU A 143 10.09 14.41 -7.54
C GLU A 143 9.86 15.87 -7.19
N SER A 144 9.54 16.19 -5.98
CA SER A 144 9.48 17.59 -5.66
C SER A 144 10.83 18.04 -5.18
N ALA A 145 11.49 18.74 -6.04
CA ALA A 145 12.61 19.59 -5.71
C ALA A 145 12.23 20.70 -4.71
N ASP A 146 10.99 20.76 -4.29
CA ASP A 146 10.41 21.88 -3.57
C ASP A 146 10.03 21.56 -2.12
N GLN A 147 10.69 20.60 -1.57
CA GLN A 147 10.47 20.27 -0.17
C GLN A 147 11.68 20.48 0.69
#